data_8d38433c29607b24e749e39045e65562
#
_entry.id   8d38433c29607b24e749e39045e65562
#
_cell.length_a   1.000
_cell.length_b   1.000
_cell.length_c   1.000
_cell.angle_alpha   90.00
_cell.angle_beta   90.00
_cell.angle_gamma   90.00
#
_symmetry.space_group_name_H-M   'P 1'
#
loop_
_entity.id
_entity.type
_entity.pdbx_description
1 polymer ?
#
loop_
_entity_poly.entity_id
_entity_poly.type
_entity_poly.pdbx_seq_one_letter_code
_entity_poly.pdbx_strand_id
1 'polypeptide(L)'
;RGELMVSTLTQRELEQYLLQSLNMGLGSVLQGETSYTNSFNILVKEDGFIFVPRLPCGFIIDDDLYQKIFLIANASLYPQYTLLKQNSAYFVALKAEDIHVQRGLFFPWKKGVSERLVIPDLEIFTSSLKGNNIPIMKNLAINYDKVTSLAIAGNSGSGKSYALTYLLSVLKNIS
;
A
#
# COMPACT_ATOMS: atom_id res chain seq x y z
N ARG A 1 -0.18 10.90 30.72
CA ARG A 1 -0.14 9.91 29.62
C ARG A 1 -0.01 10.71 28.35
N GLY A 2 1.25 10.86 27.87
CA GLY A 2 1.54 11.67 26.71
C GLY A 2 1.06 10.94 25.45
N GLU A 3 0.10 11.52 24.74
CA GLU A 3 -0.09 11.26 23.34
C GLU A 3 1.20 11.73 22.64
N LEU A 4 1.96 10.78 22.10
CA LEU A 4 3.00 11.07 21.14
C LEU A 4 2.31 11.72 19.95
N MET A 5 2.39 13.05 19.85
CA MET A 5 2.05 13.77 18.64
C MET A 5 3.02 13.28 17.57
N VAL A 6 2.57 12.32 16.75
CA VAL A 6 3.26 11.94 15.54
C VAL A 6 3.17 13.14 14.61
N SER A 7 4.25 13.91 14.53
CA SER A 7 4.33 15.01 13.58
C SER A 7 4.18 14.43 12.18
N THR A 8 3.10 14.81 11.51
CA THR A 8 2.87 14.40 10.11
C THR A 8 3.98 15.03 9.28
N LEU A 9 4.85 14.20 8.68
CA LEU A 9 5.87 14.66 7.76
C LEU A 9 5.22 15.47 6.63
N THR A 10 5.85 16.57 6.26
CA THR A 10 5.45 17.32 5.07
C THR A 10 5.68 16.45 3.83
N GLN A 11 4.98 16.73 2.74
CA GLN A 11 5.16 16.01 1.48
C GLN A 11 6.62 15.94 1.06
N ARG A 12 7.35 17.04 1.19
CA ARG A 12 8.77 17.15 0.81
C ARG A 12 9.69 16.33 1.71
N GLU A 13 9.43 16.31 3.01
CA GLU A 13 10.17 15.48 3.97
C GLU A 13 9.95 14.00 3.70
N LEU A 14 8.73 13.62 3.34
CA LEU A 14 8.38 12.25 2.99
C LEU A 14 9.03 11.80 1.68
N GLU A 15 9.12 12.68 0.67
CA GLU A 15 9.85 12.44 -0.57
C GLU A 15 11.34 12.18 -0.29
N GLN A 16 11.98 13.03 0.52
CA GLN A 16 13.39 12.88 0.89
C GLN A 16 13.64 11.62 1.70
N TYR A 17 12.77 11.31 2.64
CA TYR A 17 12.86 10.11 3.45
C TYR A 17 12.76 8.83 2.61
N LEU A 18 11.79 8.75 1.71
CA LEU A 18 11.64 7.63 0.78
C LEU A 18 12.81 7.52 -0.18
N LEU A 19 13.28 8.64 -0.72
CA LEU A 19 14.46 8.67 -1.61
C LEU A 19 15.68 8.09 -0.90
N GLN A 20 15.93 8.50 0.33
CA GLN A 20 17.04 7.99 1.13
C GLN A 20 16.89 6.50 1.46
N SER A 21 15.70 6.07 1.89
CA SER A 21 15.44 4.68 2.23
C SER A 21 15.62 3.75 1.03
N LEU A 22 15.12 4.16 -0.14
CA LEU A 22 15.26 3.41 -1.37
C LEU A 22 16.70 3.40 -1.89
N ASN A 23 17.42 4.51 -1.80
CA ASN A 23 18.86 4.55 -2.14
C ASN A 23 19.67 3.55 -1.31
N MET A 24 19.42 3.52 0.00
CA MET A 24 20.10 2.58 0.90
C MET A 24 19.69 1.14 0.61
N GLY A 25 18.41 0.87 0.47
CA GLY A 25 17.88 -0.48 0.26
C GLY A 25 18.23 -1.06 -1.10
N LEU A 26 18.17 -0.29 -2.16
CA LEU A 26 18.54 -0.73 -3.52
C LEU A 26 20.06 -0.82 -3.68
N GLY A 27 20.83 0.07 -3.05
CA GLY A 27 22.31 0.05 -3.09
C GLY A 27 22.90 -1.17 -2.39
N SER A 28 22.28 -1.68 -1.33
CA SER A 28 22.75 -2.87 -0.60
C SER A 28 22.58 -4.18 -1.39
N VAL A 29 21.63 -4.21 -2.32
CA VAL A 29 21.35 -5.38 -3.18
C VAL A 29 22.32 -5.47 -4.35
N LEU A 30 22.87 -4.35 -4.78
CA LEU A 30 23.77 -4.23 -5.93
C LEU A 30 25.21 -4.07 -5.40
N GLN A 31 25.76 -5.12 -4.80
CA GLN A 31 27.17 -5.16 -4.39
C GLN A 31 28.06 -4.88 -5.59
N GLY A 32 28.63 -3.68 -5.65
CA GLY A 32 29.81 -3.38 -6.48
C GLY A 32 29.76 -2.21 -7.41
N GLU A 33 28.63 -1.54 -7.65
CA GLU A 33 28.61 -0.44 -8.61
C GLU A 33 27.93 0.82 -8.09
N THR A 34 28.70 1.90 -8.16
CA THR A 34 28.36 3.33 -8.17
C THR A 34 27.02 3.78 -7.58
N SER A 35 27.14 4.72 -6.67
CA SER A 35 26.08 5.54 -6.09
C SER A 35 24.89 5.78 -7.04
N TYR A 36 23.76 5.12 -6.81
CA TYR A 36 22.51 5.33 -7.53
C TYR A 36 21.81 6.65 -7.17
N THR A 37 22.47 7.53 -6.44
CA THR A 37 21.93 8.78 -5.88
C THR A 37 21.27 9.71 -6.89
N ASN A 38 21.50 9.51 -8.20
CA ASN A 38 20.89 10.31 -9.26
C ASN A 38 20.09 9.47 -10.28
N SER A 39 19.86 8.18 -10.01
CA SER A 39 19.24 7.28 -10.98
C SER A 39 17.71 7.31 -10.96
N PHE A 40 17.12 7.90 -9.92
CA PHE A 40 15.67 8.03 -9.78
C PHE A 40 15.29 9.19 -8.88
N ASN A 41 14.02 9.59 -8.97
CA ASN A 41 13.36 10.55 -8.07
C ASN A 41 12.09 9.93 -7.48
N ILE A 42 11.61 10.51 -6.40
CA ILE A 42 10.34 10.15 -5.76
C ILE A 42 9.42 11.36 -5.82
N LEU A 43 8.19 11.13 -6.25
CA LEU A 43 7.10 12.10 -6.21
C LEU A 43 6.00 11.56 -5.31
N VAL A 44 5.72 12.25 -4.22
CA VAL A 44 4.64 11.89 -3.29
C VAL A 44 3.33 12.49 -3.76
N LYS A 45 2.27 11.68 -3.73
CA LYS A 45 0.89 12.05 -3.98
C LYS A 45 0.04 11.76 -2.74
N GLU A 46 -1.19 12.22 -2.74
CA GLU A 46 -2.12 11.98 -1.64
C GLU A 46 -2.45 10.48 -1.48
N ASP A 47 -2.58 9.79 -2.58
CA ASP A 47 -2.98 8.37 -2.71
C ASP A 47 -1.82 7.39 -2.91
N GLY A 48 -0.56 7.86 -2.89
CA GLY A 48 0.60 7.03 -3.11
C GLY A 48 1.87 7.80 -3.41
N PHE A 49 2.87 7.11 -3.93
CA PHE A 49 4.07 7.74 -4.46
C PHE A 49 4.43 7.18 -5.85
N ILE A 50 5.19 7.96 -6.60
CA ILE A 50 5.70 7.57 -7.91
C ILE A 50 7.22 7.47 -7.82
N PHE A 51 7.74 6.30 -8.15
CA PHE A 51 9.16 6.08 -8.39
C PHE A 51 9.46 6.46 -9.85
N VAL A 52 10.28 7.47 -10.04
CA VAL A 52 10.62 8.02 -11.36
C VAL A 52 12.05 7.62 -11.72
N PRO A 53 12.27 6.53 -12.47
CA PRO A 53 13.59 6.16 -12.91
C PRO A 53 14.08 7.15 -13.95
N ARG A 54 15.32 7.62 -13.83
CA ARG A 54 15.97 8.41 -14.86
C ARG A 54 16.56 7.46 -15.90
N LEU A 55 16.06 7.50 -17.13
CA LEU A 55 16.54 6.66 -18.21
C LEU A 55 17.55 7.41 -19.11
N PRO A 56 18.62 6.75 -19.61
CA PRO A 56 19.02 5.38 -19.30
C PRO A 56 19.53 5.25 -17.87
N CYS A 57 19.09 4.22 -17.16
CA CYS A 57 19.56 3.93 -15.80
C CYS A 57 20.10 2.50 -15.73
N GLY A 58 20.90 2.21 -14.70
CA GLY A 58 21.41 0.86 -14.46
C GLY A 58 20.37 -0.14 -13.94
N PHE A 59 19.09 0.27 -13.83
CA PHE A 59 18.01 -0.60 -13.39
C PHE A 59 17.38 -1.35 -14.57
N ILE A 60 17.17 -2.65 -14.37
CA ILE A 60 16.21 -3.40 -15.17
C ILE A 60 14.85 -3.13 -14.52
N ILE A 61 13.94 -2.49 -15.27
CA ILE A 61 12.60 -2.14 -14.79
C ILE A 61 11.68 -3.32 -15.05
N ASP A 62 11.64 -4.22 -14.10
CA ASP A 62 10.89 -5.47 -14.10
C ASP A 62 10.09 -5.64 -12.79
N ASP A 63 9.41 -6.78 -12.66
CA ASP A 63 8.64 -7.10 -11.46
C ASP A 63 9.52 -7.29 -10.23
N ASP A 64 10.77 -7.73 -10.39
CA ASP A 64 11.71 -7.87 -9.28
C ASP A 64 12.06 -6.52 -8.67
N LEU A 65 12.35 -5.53 -9.49
CA LEU A 65 12.57 -4.16 -9.03
C LEU A 65 11.33 -3.59 -8.35
N TYR A 66 10.14 -3.81 -8.94
CA TYR A 66 8.87 -3.38 -8.34
C TYR A 66 8.69 -3.99 -6.94
N GLN A 67 8.91 -5.28 -6.77
CA GLN A 67 8.78 -5.95 -5.47
C GLN A 67 9.81 -5.44 -4.46
N LYS A 68 11.04 -5.19 -4.86
CA LYS A 68 12.08 -4.63 -3.99
C LYS A 68 11.70 -3.23 -3.50
N ILE A 69 11.27 -2.36 -4.40
CA ILE A 69 10.80 -1.01 -4.05
C ILE A 69 9.60 -1.11 -3.09
N PHE A 70 8.63 -1.98 -3.39
CA PHE A 70 7.46 -2.19 -2.56
C PHE A 70 7.84 -2.61 -1.13
N LEU A 71 8.73 -3.58 -0.96
CA LEU A 71 9.14 -4.09 0.35
C LEU A 71 9.88 -3.03 1.16
N ILE A 72 10.84 -2.32 0.54
CA ILE A 72 11.62 -1.27 1.20
C ILE A 72 10.70 -0.12 1.61
N ALA A 73 9.86 0.37 0.70
CA ALA A 73 8.97 1.48 0.97
C ALA A 73 7.91 1.12 2.02
N ASN A 74 7.33 -0.08 1.97
CA ASN A 74 6.36 -0.53 2.95
C ASN A 74 6.95 -0.61 4.36
N ALA A 75 8.18 -1.11 4.49
CA ALA A 75 8.88 -1.14 5.78
C ALA A 75 9.20 0.27 6.29
N SER A 76 9.64 1.16 5.40
CA SER A 76 10.02 2.54 5.75
C SER A 76 8.82 3.41 6.13
N LEU A 77 7.68 3.20 5.50
CA LEU A 77 6.46 3.99 5.73
C LEU A 77 5.63 3.52 6.92
N TYR A 78 5.88 2.30 7.41
CA TYR A 78 5.20 1.77 8.59
C TYR A 78 5.53 2.60 9.85
N PRO A 79 4.55 2.92 10.74
CA PRO A 79 3.12 2.59 10.70
C PRO A 79 2.23 3.68 10.07
N GLN A 80 2.82 4.74 9.49
CA GLN A 80 2.07 5.91 9.00
C GLN A 80 1.26 5.61 7.75
N TYR A 81 1.79 4.77 6.87
CA TYR A 81 1.15 4.37 5.62
C TYR A 81 1.30 2.86 5.42
N THR A 82 0.31 2.28 4.77
CA THR A 82 0.34 0.90 4.29
C THR A 82 0.24 0.90 2.78
N LEU A 83 1.25 0.35 2.09
CA LEU A 83 1.21 0.20 0.64
C LEU A 83 0.16 -0.84 0.23
N LEU A 84 -0.55 -0.55 -0.84
CA LEU A 84 -1.53 -1.46 -1.43
C LEU A 84 -0.84 -2.30 -2.48
N LYS A 85 -0.87 -3.62 -2.31
CA LYS A 85 -0.26 -4.55 -3.27
C LYS A 85 -1.07 -4.54 -4.56
N GLN A 86 -0.37 -4.34 -5.67
CA GLN A 86 -0.93 -4.45 -7.02
C GLN A 86 -0.53 -5.78 -7.66
N ASN A 87 -1.35 -6.27 -8.59
CA ASN A 87 -1.08 -7.53 -9.28
C ASN A 87 0.12 -7.45 -10.23
N SER A 88 0.40 -6.27 -10.75
CA SER A 88 1.55 -5.99 -11.61
C SER A 88 2.01 -4.55 -11.45
N ALA A 89 3.28 -4.29 -11.76
CA ALA A 89 3.79 -2.94 -11.88
C ALA A 89 3.10 -2.23 -13.05
N TYR A 90 2.71 -0.97 -12.87
CA TYR A 90 2.24 -0.17 -13.98
C TYR A 90 2.89 1.21 -13.99
N PHE A 91 3.11 1.70 -15.20
CA PHE A 91 3.69 3.00 -15.44
C PHE A 91 2.60 4.07 -15.52
N VAL A 92 2.93 5.22 -14.95
CA VAL A 92 2.16 6.46 -15.13
C VAL A 92 2.96 7.44 -15.98
N ALA A 93 2.29 8.15 -16.87
CA ALA A 93 2.89 9.20 -17.65
C ALA A 93 3.05 10.46 -16.81
N LEU A 94 4.21 11.09 -16.90
CA LEU A 94 4.53 12.34 -16.23
C LEU A 94 4.69 13.45 -17.26
N LYS A 95 4.19 14.63 -16.95
CA LYS A 95 4.41 15.83 -17.75
C LYS A 95 5.78 16.40 -17.39
N ALA A 96 6.79 16.02 -18.14
CA ALA A 96 8.14 16.54 -18.02
C ALA A 96 8.71 16.85 -19.40
N GLU A 97 9.57 17.88 -19.48
CA GLU A 97 10.26 18.23 -20.72
C GLU A 97 11.32 17.20 -21.09
N ASP A 98 12.00 16.65 -20.05
CA ASP A 98 13.02 15.64 -20.24
C ASP A 98 12.38 14.25 -20.43
N ILE A 99 12.60 13.65 -21.61
CA ILE A 99 12.11 12.33 -21.97
C ILE A 99 12.56 11.22 -21.00
N HIS A 100 13.70 11.41 -20.34
CA HIS A 100 14.26 10.43 -19.40
C HIS A 100 13.46 10.30 -18.11
N VAL A 101 12.57 11.26 -17.81
CA VAL A 101 11.75 11.31 -16.57
C VAL A 101 10.25 11.42 -16.85
N GLN A 102 9.80 11.09 -18.05
CA GLN A 102 8.38 11.18 -18.43
C GLN A 102 7.52 10.01 -17.95
N ARG A 103 8.09 9.04 -17.25
CA ARG A 103 7.36 7.86 -16.77
C ARG A 103 7.81 7.49 -15.36
N GLY A 104 6.90 6.92 -14.61
CA GLY A 104 7.18 6.44 -13.25
C GLY A 104 6.34 5.24 -12.91
N LEU A 105 6.80 4.47 -11.93
CA LEU A 105 6.05 3.37 -11.31
C LEU A 105 5.23 3.93 -10.15
N PHE A 106 3.93 3.70 -10.17
CA PHE A 106 3.02 4.16 -9.11
C PHE A 106 2.84 3.10 -8.04
N PHE A 107 2.95 3.52 -6.79
CA PHE A 107 2.76 2.72 -5.59
C PHE A 107 1.64 3.34 -4.74
N PRO A 108 0.41 2.82 -4.83
CA PRO A 108 -0.70 3.31 -4.03
C PRO A 108 -0.55 2.95 -2.57
N TRP A 109 -1.02 3.82 -1.69
CA TRP A 109 -1.08 3.60 -0.26
C TRP A 109 -2.39 4.07 0.37
N LYS A 110 -2.58 3.71 1.62
CA LYS A 110 -3.54 4.33 2.53
C LYS A 110 -2.85 4.74 3.82
N LYS A 111 -3.37 5.78 4.47
CA LYS A 111 -2.89 6.22 5.78
C LYS A 111 -3.21 5.19 6.86
N GLY A 112 -2.25 5.01 7.76
CA GLY A 112 -2.38 4.10 8.91
C GLY A 112 -2.12 2.63 8.58
N VAL A 113 -2.36 1.80 9.57
CA VAL A 113 -2.19 0.35 9.52
C VAL A 113 -3.55 -0.33 9.47
N SER A 114 -3.64 -1.42 8.72
CA SER A 114 -4.83 -2.28 8.77
C SER A 114 -4.77 -3.10 10.05
N GLU A 115 -5.64 -2.78 11.01
CA GLU A 115 -5.75 -3.53 12.25
C GLU A 115 -6.83 -4.61 12.15
N ARG A 116 -6.58 -5.72 12.85
CA ARG A 116 -7.53 -6.82 12.92
C ARG A 116 -8.84 -6.34 13.57
N LEU A 117 -9.96 -6.66 12.94
CA LEU A 117 -11.27 -6.44 13.54
C LEU A 117 -11.50 -7.54 14.59
N VAL A 118 -11.68 -7.14 15.85
CA VAL A 118 -12.04 -8.04 16.95
C VAL A 118 -13.51 -7.75 17.30
N ILE A 119 -14.36 -8.76 17.17
CA ILE A 119 -15.79 -8.67 17.42
C ILE A 119 -16.09 -9.52 18.65
N PRO A 120 -16.30 -8.89 19.83
CA PRO A 120 -16.61 -9.62 21.06
C PRO A 120 -18.01 -10.26 21.01
N ASP A 121 -18.96 -9.57 20.39
CA ASP A 121 -20.35 -9.99 20.25
C ASP A 121 -20.84 -9.66 18.84
N LEU A 122 -21.24 -10.69 18.10
CA LEU A 122 -21.64 -10.56 16.72
C LEU A 122 -23.02 -9.90 16.57
N GLU A 123 -23.95 -10.14 17.48
CA GLU A 123 -25.30 -9.57 17.41
C GLU A 123 -25.28 -8.06 17.67
N ILE A 124 -24.56 -7.63 18.70
CA ILE A 124 -24.37 -6.21 18.98
C ILE A 124 -23.64 -5.53 17.84
N PHE A 125 -22.60 -6.19 17.31
CA PHE A 125 -21.82 -5.65 16.20
C PHE A 125 -22.67 -5.47 14.94
N THR A 126 -23.41 -6.48 14.52
CA THR A 126 -24.27 -6.40 13.32
C THR A 126 -25.37 -5.36 13.46
N SER A 127 -25.96 -5.20 14.67
CA SER A 127 -26.94 -4.15 14.95
C SER A 127 -26.34 -2.73 14.86
N SER A 128 -25.06 -2.59 15.02
CA SER A 128 -24.34 -1.30 14.92
C SER A 128 -23.98 -0.91 13.48
N LEU A 129 -24.05 -1.85 12.54
CA LEU A 129 -23.70 -1.59 11.14
C LEU A 129 -24.75 -0.69 10.49
N LYS A 130 -24.28 0.35 9.81
CA LYS A 130 -25.14 1.29 9.09
C LYS A 130 -24.85 1.21 7.59
N GLY A 131 -25.91 1.02 6.81
CA GLY A 131 -25.82 0.97 5.34
C GLY A 131 -25.14 -0.31 4.84
N ASN A 132 -24.68 -0.26 3.61
CA ASN A 132 -24.26 -1.43 2.84
C ASN A 132 -22.75 -1.72 2.92
N ASN A 133 -22.12 -1.30 4.02
CA ASN A 133 -20.68 -1.48 4.25
C ASN A 133 -20.44 -2.59 5.27
N ILE A 134 -19.73 -3.62 4.84
CA ILE A 134 -19.30 -4.73 5.71
C ILE A 134 -17.83 -4.51 6.11
N PRO A 135 -17.54 -4.20 7.37
CA PRO A 135 -16.17 -4.07 7.85
C PRO A 135 -15.43 -5.40 7.77
N ILE A 136 -14.22 -5.41 7.19
CA ILE A 136 -13.34 -6.59 7.16
C ILE A 136 -12.14 -6.43 8.07
N MET A 137 -11.74 -5.20 8.29
CA MET A 137 -10.70 -4.80 9.25
C MET A 137 -11.15 -3.49 9.91
N LYS A 138 -10.45 -3.07 10.97
CA LYS A 138 -10.83 -1.87 11.73
C LYS A 138 -11.04 -0.61 10.86
N ASN A 139 -10.28 -0.47 9.78
CA ASN A 139 -10.36 0.69 8.88
C ASN A 139 -10.63 0.30 7.42
N LEU A 140 -11.17 -0.89 7.19
CA LEU A 140 -11.46 -1.41 5.87
C LEU A 140 -12.82 -2.06 5.84
N ALA A 141 -13.68 -1.61 4.92
CA ALA A 141 -15.00 -2.18 4.69
C ALA A 141 -15.24 -2.45 3.20
N ILE A 142 -16.06 -3.44 2.90
CA ILE A 142 -16.57 -3.73 1.56
C ILE A 142 -17.97 -3.16 1.46
N ASN A 143 -18.23 -2.39 0.42
CA ASN A 143 -19.61 -2.01 0.07
C ASN A 143 -20.20 -3.07 -0.86
N TYR A 144 -21.15 -3.86 -0.35
CA TYR A 144 -21.66 -5.02 -1.09
C TYR A 144 -22.54 -4.64 -2.29
N ASP A 145 -23.14 -3.47 -2.33
CA ASP A 145 -23.89 -2.99 -3.52
C ASP A 145 -22.97 -2.69 -4.71
N LYS A 146 -21.71 -2.39 -4.43
CA LYS A 146 -20.72 -2.07 -5.46
C LYS A 146 -19.90 -3.28 -5.92
N VAL A 147 -20.05 -4.41 -5.24
CA VAL A 147 -19.26 -5.62 -5.48
C VAL A 147 -20.17 -6.69 -6.07
N THR A 148 -20.02 -6.97 -7.36
CA THR A 148 -20.81 -7.99 -8.08
C THR A 148 -20.41 -9.42 -7.68
N SER A 149 -19.15 -9.63 -7.30
CA SER A 149 -18.64 -10.91 -6.84
C SER A 149 -17.44 -10.73 -5.92
N LEU A 150 -17.32 -11.58 -4.91
CA LEU A 150 -16.22 -11.61 -3.97
C LEU A 150 -15.56 -12.97 -3.98
N ALA A 151 -14.26 -13.01 -4.23
CA ALA A 151 -13.47 -14.23 -4.13
C ALA A 151 -12.58 -14.19 -2.87
N ILE A 152 -12.61 -15.28 -2.09
CA ILE A 152 -11.74 -15.46 -0.91
C ILE A 152 -10.71 -16.51 -1.25
N ALA A 153 -9.46 -16.09 -1.40
CA ALA A 153 -8.34 -16.97 -1.71
C ALA A 153 -7.29 -16.97 -0.58
N GLY A 154 -6.61 -18.09 -0.44
CA GLY A 154 -5.53 -18.24 0.55
C GLY A 154 -5.14 -19.71 0.75
N ASN A 155 -3.99 -19.93 1.35
CA ASN A 155 -3.48 -21.28 1.65
C ASN A 155 -4.34 -21.97 2.72
N SER A 156 -4.15 -23.28 2.89
CA SER A 156 -4.77 -24.03 3.99
C SER A 156 -4.40 -23.40 5.34
N GLY A 157 -5.36 -23.26 6.25
CA GLY A 157 -5.15 -22.61 7.55
C GLY A 157 -5.12 -21.08 7.56
N SER A 158 -5.28 -20.40 6.42
CA SER A 158 -5.26 -18.94 6.34
C SER A 158 -6.52 -18.22 6.87
N GLY A 159 -7.52 -18.97 7.36
CA GLY A 159 -8.75 -18.41 7.91
C GLY A 159 -9.87 -18.14 6.90
N LYS A 160 -9.81 -18.70 5.69
CA LYS A 160 -10.87 -18.54 4.65
C LYS A 160 -12.27 -18.90 5.16
N SER A 161 -12.38 -20.02 5.87
CA SER A 161 -13.68 -20.49 6.42
C SER A 161 -14.23 -19.51 7.46
N TYR A 162 -13.38 -18.94 8.31
CA TYR A 162 -13.79 -17.92 9.27
C TYR A 162 -14.27 -16.65 8.57
N ALA A 163 -13.54 -16.20 7.54
CA ALA A 163 -13.94 -15.03 6.76
C ALA A 163 -15.29 -15.25 6.06
N LEU A 164 -15.51 -16.43 5.49
CA LEU A 164 -16.77 -16.77 4.85
C LEU A 164 -17.93 -16.84 5.86
N THR A 165 -17.73 -17.50 7.01
CA THR A 165 -18.74 -17.58 8.09
C THR A 165 -19.11 -16.19 8.60
N TYR A 166 -18.12 -15.32 8.80
CA TYR A 166 -18.33 -13.93 9.19
C TYR A 166 -19.20 -13.18 8.16
N LEU A 167 -18.82 -13.24 6.88
CA LEU A 167 -19.57 -12.55 5.81
C LEU A 167 -21.02 -13.04 5.72
N LEU A 168 -21.25 -14.34 5.80
CA LEU A 168 -22.60 -14.91 5.77
C LEU A 168 -23.42 -14.48 6.99
N SER A 169 -22.80 -14.43 8.17
CA SER A 169 -23.46 -14.00 9.40
C SER A 169 -23.86 -12.52 9.34
N VAL A 170 -22.98 -11.67 8.81
CA VAL A 170 -23.28 -10.24 8.65
C VAL A 170 -24.36 -10.02 7.61
N LEU A 171 -24.29 -10.68 6.44
CA LEU A 171 -25.27 -10.54 5.37
C LEU A 171 -26.66 -10.98 5.80
N LYS A 172 -26.76 -12.06 6.58
CA LYS A 172 -28.04 -12.54 7.12
C LYS A 172 -28.75 -11.52 8.02
N ASN A 173 -27.98 -10.68 8.71
CA ASN A 173 -28.54 -9.70 9.66
C ASN A 173 -28.75 -8.31 9.03
N ILE A 174 -28.25 -8.06 7.83
CA ILE A 174 -28.44 -6.79 7.10
C ILE A 174 -29.63 -6.88 6.11
N SER A 175 -30.01 -8.07 5.68
CA SER A 175 -31.19 -8.33 4.85
C SER A 175 -32.45 -8.39 5.71
#